data_ba511355760d73c1190a5cd4949ce233
#
_entry.id   ba511355760d73c1190a5cd4949ce233
#
_cell.length_a   1.000
_cell.length_b   1.000
_cell.length_c   1.000
_cell.angle_alpha   90.00
_cell.angle_beta   90.00
_cell.angle_gamma   90.00
#
_symmetry.space_group_name_H-M   'P 1'
#
loop_
_entity.id
_entity.type
_entity.pdbx_description
1 polymer ?
#
loop_
_entity_poly.entity_id
_entity_poly.type
_entity_poly.pdbx_seq_one_letter_code
_entity_poly.pdbx_strand_id
1 'polypeptide(L)'
;METFLIRALQLIMSLSLLVIIHEGGHFLFARLFKTRVEKFCLFFDPWFTLFKFKPKNSETEYGIGWLPLGGYVKIAGMIDESMDTEQMKQPVQPWEFRAKPAWQRLLIMIGGVLFNFLLALFIYSMILFAWGDEYVPLQKAPLGMDFNETAKAIGFRDGDILVSADGVPFERYGGDMLTSIVDARQVSVLRNGQEVSVYIPEDMMERLLADSVRFASFRYPFVIDSIMPGQPAALAGLQPGDSITQLDGRNIAYFDFKEEMLNRQKAANDSTSRLLTLTYVRAGVADTVKLTTDSLYQIGVAASLQTNKLLPVVKKEYSFFASIPAGVTLGVNTLKGYVSQMKYLFSKEGAKQLGGFGTIGSIFPATWDWYQFWYMTAFLSIILAFMNILPIPALDGGHVLFLIYEIVARRKPSDKFMERAQMVGMFLLFGLLIWANFNDVLRFFF
;
A
#
# COMPACT_ATOMS: atom_id res chain seq x y z
N MET A 1 11.24 -13.15 15.06
CA MET A 1 12.53 -12.78 14.44
C MET A 1 12.56 -13.07 12.95
N GLU A 2 12.15 -14.28 12.53
CA GLU A 2 12.09 -14.68 11.11
C GLU A 2 11.24 -13.74 10.25
N THR A 3 10.01 -13.46 10.65
CA THR A 3 9.10 -12.51 9.96
C THR A 3 9.72 -11.14 9.76
N PHE A 4 10.42 -10.63 10.77
CA PHE A 4 11.11 -9.33 10.68
C PHE A 4 12.23 -9.38 9.64
N LEU A 5 13.05 -10.43 9.64
CA LEU A 5 14.14 -10.60 8.68
C LEU A 5 13.64 -10.72 7.24
N ILE A 6 12.55 -11.48 7.02
CA ILE A 6 11.94 -11.62 5.70
C ILE A 6 11.43 -10.28 5.18
N ARG A 7 10.71 -9.51 6.01
CA ARG A 7 10.24 -8.17 5.64
C ARG A 7 11.35 -7.18 5.39
N ALA A 8 12.37 -7.16 6.24
CA ALA A 8 13.54 -6.30 6.07
C ALA A 8 14.30 -6.62 4.79
N LEU A 9 14.50 -7.90 4.47
CA LEU A 9 15.14 -8.33 3.23
C LEU A 9 14.35 -7.88 2.00
N GLN A 10 13.03 -8.10 1.98
CA GLN A 10 12.14 -7.66 0.90
C GLN A 10 12.20 -6.14 0.71
N LEU A 11 12.14 -5.37 1.81
CA LEU A 11 12.24 -3.92 1.77
C LEU A 11 13.59 -3.47 1.18
N ILE A 12 14.70 -4.02 1.66
CA ILE A 12 16.04 -3.66 1.16
C ILE A 12 16.18 -4.01 -0.32
N MET A 13 15.73 -5.18 -0.76
CA MET A 13 15.77 -5.57 -2.16
C MET A 13 14.93 -4.64 -3.04
N SER A 14 13.70 -4.33 -2.60
CA SER A 14 12.81 -3.39 -3.30
C SER A 14 13.46 -2.01 -3.40
N LEU A 15 13.89 -1.42 -2.28
CA LEU A 15 14.55 -0.10 -2.27
C LEU A 15 15.82 -0.08 -3.12
N SER A 16 16.63 -1.15 -3.09
CA SER A 16 17.83 -1.25 -3.93
C SER A 16 17.49 -1.14 -5.41
N LEU A 17 16.47 -1.88 -5.86
CA LEU A 17 16.00 -1.82 -7.24
C LEU A 17 15.50 -0.42 -7.60
N LEU A 18 14.64 0.15 -6.75
CA LEU A 18 14.05 1.47 -7.00
C LEU A 18 15.10 2.57 -7.08
N VAL A 19 16.08 2.55 -6.18
CA VAL A 19 17.19 3.50 -6.15
C VAL A 19 18.07 3.36 -7.40
N ILE A 20 18.47 2.13 -7.76
CA ILE A 20 19.29 1.91 -8.98
C ILE A 20 18.58 2.44 -10.22
N ILE A 21 17.28 2.22 -10.35
CA ILE A 21 16.51 2.67 -11.52
C ILE A 21 16.34 4.19 -11.50
N HIS A 22 16.07 4.78 -10.33
CA HIS A 22 15.95 6.22 -10.14
C HIS A 22 17.26 6.95 -10.53
N GLU A 23 18.35 6.58 -9.88
CA GLU A 23 19.68 7.13 -10.15
C GLU A 23 20.13 6.84 -11.59
N GLY A 24 19.75 5.65 -12.11
CA GLY A 24 19.96 5.26 -13.50
C GLY A 24 19.29 6.20 -14.49
N GLY A 25 18.11 6.75 -14.15
CA GLY A 25 17.40 7.75 -14.94
C GLY A 25 18.19 9.06 -15.07
N HIS A 26 18.67 9.61 -13.95
CA HIS A 26 19.54 10.80 -13.93
C HIS A 26 20.84 10.55 -14.71
N PHE A 27 21.47 9.42 -14.44
CA PHE A 27 22.69 9.00 -15.11
C PHE A 27 22.54 8.91 -16.62
N LEU A 28 21.49 8.29 -17.11
CA LEU A 28 21.25 8.11 -18.54
C LEU A 28 21.10 9.45 -19.26
N PHE A 29 20.27 10.35 -18.74
CA PHE A 29 20.10 11.67 -19.35
C PHE A 29 21.35 12.54 -19.21
N ALA A 30 22.07 12.48 -18.09
CA ALA A 30 23.35 13.18 -17.95
C ALA A 30 24.34 12.73 -19.03
N ARG A 31 24.48 11.41 -19.26
CA ARG A 31 25.34 10.85 -20.29
C ARG A 31 24.89 11.20 -21.71
N LEU A 32 23.57 11.17 -21.97
CA LEU A 32 22.97 11.55 -23.25
C LEU A 32 23.34 13.00 -23.65
N PHE A 33 23.31 13.91 -22.66
CA PHE A 33 23.66 15.32 -22.87
C PHE A 33 25.14 15.61 -22.63
N LYS A 34 26.00 14.59 -22.58
CA LYS A 34 27.44 14.74 -22.38
C LYS A 34 27.77 15.54 -21.10
N THR A 35 27.00 15.35 -20.06
CA THR A 35 27.30 15.86 -18.72
C THR A 35 28.13 14.81 -17.98
N ARG A 36 29.21 15.25 -17.35
CA ARG A 36 30.09 14.35 -16.62
C ARG A 36 29.41 13.88 -15.34
N VAL A 37 29.43 12.56 -15.12
CA VAL A 37 29.01 11.95 -13.87
C VAL A 37 30.26 11.45 -13.15
N GLU A 38 30.47 11.96 -11.94
CA GLU A 38 31.66 11.66 -11.14
C GLU A 38 31.49 10.36 -10.35
N LYS A 39 30.32 10.15 -9.74
CA LYS A 39 30.03 8.97 -8.93
C LYS A 39 28.61 8.47 -9.14
N PHE A 40 28.43 7.15 -9.13
CA PHE A 40 27.16 6.46 -9.09
C PHE A 40 27.21 5.50 -7.90
N CYS A 41 26.45 5.76 -6.85
CA CYS A 41 26.53 4.97 -5.64
C CYS A 41 25.15 4.43 -5.25
N LEU A 42 25.05 3.10 -5.17
CA LEU A 42 23.95 2.44 -4.51
C LEU A 42 24.18 2.51 -3.01
N PHE A 43 23.22 3.06 -2.29
CA PHE A 43 23.28 3.38 -0.88
C PHE A 43 24.25 4.51 -0.54
N PHE A 44 23.94 5.22 0.53
CA PHE A 44 24.82 6.26 1.04
C PHE A 44 26.07 5.66 1.68
N ASP A 45 27.19 6.35 1.50
CA ASP A 45 28.51 5.92 1.98
C ASP A 45 29.19 6.98 2.87
N PRO A 46 28.49 7.53 3.91
CA PRO A 46 29.14 8.45 4.81
C PRO A 46 30.34 7.77 5.45
N TRP A 47 31.49 8.44 5.39
CA TRP A 47 32.80 8.03 5.90
C TRP A 47 33.52 6.94 5.08
N PHE A 48 32.84 5.89 4.58
CA PHE A 48 33.47 4.85 3.77
C PHE A 48 32.50 4.15 2.81
N THR A 49 33.04 3.65 1.70
CA THR A 49 32.32 2.87 0.69
C THR A 49 32.66 1.39 0.89
N LEU A 50 31.65 0.49 0.92
CA LEU A 50 31.88 -0.96 1.06
C LEU A 50 32.60 -1.54 -0.15
N PHE A 51 32.18 -1.11 -1.34
CA PHE A 51 32.77 -1.52 -2.61
C PHE A 51 32.81 -0.35 -3.55
N LYS A 52 33.94 -0.17 -4.28
CA LYS A 52 34.07 0.83 -5.32
C LYS A 52 34.83 0.27 -6.52
N PHE A 53 34.40 0.67 -7.70
CA PHE A 53 34.99 0.27 -8.96
C PHE A 53 34.98 1.41 -9.96
N LYS A 54 36.10 1.68 -10.58
CA LYS A 54 36.22 2.68 -11.65
C LYS A 54 36.77 1.99 -12.92
N PRO A 55 35.95 1.88 -13.99
CA PRO A 55 36.41 1.33 -15.26
C PRO A 55 37.56 2.20 -15.84
N LYS A 56 38.55 1.57 -16.46
CA LYS A 56 39.73 2.27 -17.01
C LYS A 56 39.39 3.39 -18.01
N ASN A 57 38.26 3.25 -18.74
CA ASN A 57 37.82 4.21 -19.77
C ASN A 57 36.59 5.02 -19.33
N SER A 58 36.30 5.06 -18.03
CA SER A 58 35.17 5.81 -17.49
C SER A 58 35.65 6.89 -16.52
N GLU A 59 35.02 8.04 -16.57
CA GLU A 59 35.23 9.10 -15.57
C GLU A 59 34.39 8.85 -14.30
N THR A 60 33.39 7.96 -14.39
CA THR A 60 32.47 7.64 -13.29
C THR A 60 33.04 6.55 -12.40
N GLU A 61 33.06 6.80 -11.10
CA GLU A 61 33.28 5.79 -10.06
C GLU A 61 31.93 5.18 -9.66
N TYR A 62 31.83 3.85 -9.65
CA TYR A 62 30.67 3.10 -9.19
C TYR A 62 30.95 2.58 -7.79
N GLY A 63 29.96 2.69 -6.88
CA GLY A 63 30.12 2.26 -5.50
C GLY A 63 28.88 1.63 -4.89
N ILE A 64 29.09 0.92 -3.79
CA ILE A 64 28.05 0.44 -2.90
C ILE A 64 28.36 0.98 -1.50
N GLY A 65 27.48 1.83 -0.98
CA GLY A 65 27.54 2.33 0.37
C GLY A 65 27.07 1.31 1.40
N TRP A 66 27.20 1.63 2.67
CA TRP A 66 26.78 0.76 3.75
C TRP A 66 25.40 1.12 4.33
N LEU A 67 24.87 2.30 4.03
CA LEU A 67 23.63 2.81 4.60
C LEU A 67 22.47 2.68 3.59
N PRO A 68 21.58 1.66 3.72
CA PRO A 68 20.55 1.35 2.72
C PRO A 68 19.31 2.28 2.80
N LEU A 69 19.54 3.59 2.92
CA LEU A 69 18.50 4.61 3.02
C LEU A 69 18.29 5.41 1.72
N GLY A 70 18.99 5.06 0.65
CA GLY A 70 18.95 5.75 -0.64
C GLY A 70 20.25 5.54 -1.38
N GLY A 71 20.45 6.22 -2.51
CA GLY A 71 21.68 6.25 -3.28
C GLY A 71 21.86 7.64 -3.86
N TYR A 72 22.87 7.85 -4.69
CA TYR A 72 23.09 9.13 -5.33
C TYR A 72 23.93 9.02 -6.61
N VAL A 73 23.68 9.95 -7.50
CA VAL A 73 24.50 10.21 -8.69
C VAL A 73 25.12 11.60 -8.58
N LYS A 74 26.45 11.65 -8.39
CA LYS A 74 27.16 12.94 -8.37
C LYS A 74 27.40 13.43 -9.79
N ILE A 75 26.66 14.46 -10.19
CA ILE A 75 26.74 15.10 -11.49
C ILE A 75 27.61 16.37 -11.37
N ALA A 76 28.65 16.47 -12.20
CA ALA A 76 29.58 17.60 -12.17
C ALA A 76 28.85 18.96 -12.38
N GLY A 77 29.14 19.94 -11.52
CA GLY A 77 28.56 21.29 -11.58
C GLY A 77 27.09 21.38 -11.17
N MET A 78 26.61 20.42 -10.38
CA MET A 78 25.31 20.43 -9.75
C MET A 78 25.48 20.57 -8.23
N ILE A 79 24.62 21.35 -7.59
CA ILE A 79 24.49 21.36 -6.13
C ILE A 79 23.52 20.23 -5.80
N ASP A 80 24.06 19.13 -5.32
CA ASP A 80 23.33 17.95 -4.89
C ASP A 80 23.23 17.88 -3.37
N GLU A 81 22.76 16.78 -2.84
CA GLU A 81 22.63 16.51 -1.42
C GLU A 81 23.97 16.54 -0.65
N SER A 82 25.10 16.39 -1.37
CA SER A 82 26.44 16.49 -0.77
C SER A 82 26.86 17.91 -0.43
N MET A 83 26.11 18.94 -0.89
CA MET A 83 26.40 20.38 -0.74
C MET A 83 27.84 20.74 -1.10
N ASP A 84 28.41 20.09 -2.11
CA ASP A 84 29.77 20.39 -2.58
C ASP A 84 29.80 21.73 -3.33
N THR A 85 29.94 22.82 -2.56
CA THR A 85 30.01 24.19 -3.09
C THR A 85 31.41 24.57 -3.58
N GLU A 86 32.46 23.79 -3.29
CA GLU A 86 33.82 24.06 -3.72
C GLU A 86 33.95 24.02 -5.25
N GLN A 87 33.32 23.06 -5.90
CA GLN A 87 33.30 22.96 -7.35
C GLN A 87 32.59 24.17 -8.01
N MET A 88 31.58 24.74 -7.33
CA MET A 88 30.84 25.90 -7.85
C MET A 88 31.66 27.18 -7.89
N LYS A 89 32.75 27.28 -7.12
CA LYS A 89 33.66 28.44 -7.13
C LYS A 89 34.62 28.44 -8.34
N GLN A 90 34.74 27.28 -9.01
CA GLN A 90 35.62 27.14 -10.17
C GLN A 90 34.96 27.65 -11.47
N PRO A 91 35.73 28.04 -12.50
CA PRO A 91 35.19 28.39 -13.80
C PRO A 91 34.33 27.29 -14.40
N VAL A 92 33.19 27.67 -15.00
CA VAL A 92 32.23 26.72 -15.61
C VAL A 92 32.87 25.95 -16.74
N GLN A 93 32.74 24.64 -16.72
CA GLN A 93 33.24 23.75 -17.76
C GLN A 93 32.13 23.25 -18.69
N PRO A 94 32.38 22.99 -19.98
CA PRO A 94 31.33 22.56 -20.94
C PRO A 94 30.63 21.25 -20.60
N TRP A 95 31.26 20.39 -19.81
CA TRP A 95 30.71 19.08 -19.35
C TRP A 95 29.95 19.17 -18.05
N GLU A 96 29.82 20.36 -17.45
CA GLU A 96 29.09 20.52 -16.19
C GLU A 96 27.57 20.69 -16.41
N PHE A 97 26.77 20.27 -15.45
CA PHE A 97 25.32 20.45 -15.43
C PHE A 97 24.91 21.92 -15.63
N ARG A 98 25.57 22.82 -14.91
CA ARG A 98 25.30 24.29 -14.98
C ARG A 98 25.62 24.93 -16.32
N ALA A 99 26.42 24.25 -17.18
CA ALA A 99 26.73 24.72 -18.52
C ALA A 99 25.67 24.31 -19.55
N LYS A 100 24.77 23.41 -19.22
CA LYS A 100 23.75 22.91 -20.14
C LYS A 100 22.54 23.83 -20.18
N PRO A 101 21.83 23.92 -21.33
CA PRO A 101 20.58 24.68 -21.42
C PRO A 101 19.53 24.12 -20.48
N ALA A 102 18.62 24.99 -20.00
CA ALA A 102 17.65 24.63 -18.94
C ALA A 102 16.81 23.40 -19.27
N TRP A 103 16.40 23.19 -20.54
CA TRP A 103 15.62 22.01 -20.91
C TRP A 103 16.39 20.69 -20.79
N GLN A 104 17.73 20.69 -21.04
CA GLN A 104 18.55 19.48 -20.83
C GLN A 104 18.69 19.18 -19.34
N ARG A 105 18.91 20.22 -18.53
CA ARG A 105 18.95 20.10 -17.08
C ARG A 105 17.63 19.60 -16.51
N LEU A 106 16.51 20.08 -17.06
CA LEU A 106 15.17 19.63 -16.69
C LEU A 106 14.98 18.14 -16.98
N LEU A 107 15.40 17.65 -18.15
CA LEU A 107 15.30 16.23 -18.49
C LEU A 107 16.22 15.35 -17.62
N ILE A 108 17.39 15.85 -17.23
CA ILE A 108 18.27 15.16 -16.30
C ILE A 108 17.53 14.98 -14.95
N MET A 109 16.91 16.04 -14.42
CA MET A 109 16.23 15.99 -13.12
C MET A 109 14.94 15.16 -13.14
N ILE A 110 14.17 15.21 -14.22
CA ILE A 110 12.97 14.37 -14.36
C ILE A 110 13.34 12.89 -14.59
N GLY A 111 14.56 12.60 -15.01
CA GLY A 111 15.01 11.26 -15.38
C GLY A 111 14.74 10.21 -14.32
N GLY A 112 15.09 10.45 -13.06
CA GLY A 112 14.87 9.54 -11.95
C GLY A 112 13.38 9.23 -11.73
N VAL A 113 12.58 10.28 -11.65
CA VAL A 113 11.11 10.18 -11.48
C VAL A 113 10.47 9.42 -12.65
N LEU A 114 10.84 9.74 -13.87
CA LEU A 114 10.31 9.10 -15.07
C LEU A 114 10.62 7.60 -15.08
N PHE A 115 11.85 7.22 -14.77
CA PHE A 115 12.24 5.81 -14.79
C PHE A 115 11.57 4.99 -13.68
N ASN A 116 11.37 5.55 -12.50
CA ASN A 116 10.59 4.89 -11.46
C ASN A 116 9.12 4.72 -11.85
N PHE A 117 8.51 5.73 -12.47
CA PHE A 117 7.15 5.62 -12.97
C PHE A 117 7.04 4.54 -14.05
N LEU A 118 7.94 4.52 -15.04
CA LEU A 118 7.97 3.51 -16.10
C LEU A 118 8.22 2.09 -15.52
N LEU A 119 9.11 1.97 -14.53
CA LEU A 119 9.34 0.70 -13.83
C LEU A 119 8.06 0.18 -13.18
N ALA A 120 7.31 1.04 -12.49
CA ALA A 120 6.06 0.63 -11.87
C ALA A 120 5.05 0.11 -12.91
N LEU A 121 4.88 0.84 -14.03
CA LEU A 121 3.99 0.40 -15.12
C LEU A 121 4.44 -0.93 -15.72
N PHE A 122 5.74 -1.11 -15.88
CA PHE A 122 6.32 -2.36 -16.37
C PHE A 122 6.07 -3.51 -15.39
N ILE A 123 6.34 -3.32 -14.10
CA ILE A 123 6.12 -4.37 -13.09
C ILE A 123 4.63 -4.74 -13.01
N TYR A 124 3.70 -3.78 -12.97
CA TYR A 124 2.26 -4.07 -12.97
C TYR A 124 1.83 -4.85 -14.23
N SER A 125 2.38 -4.49 -15.40
CA SER A 125 2.10 -5.23 -16.63
C SER A 125 2.60 -6.68 -16.53
N MET A 126 3.80 -6.89 -15.99
CA MET A 126 4.37 -8.23 -15.82
C MET A 126 3.64 -9.06 -14.76
N ILE A 127 3.16 -8.44 -13.69
CA ILE A 127 2.31 -9.10 -12.70
C ILE A 127 1.03 -9.62 -13.36
N LEU A 128 0.33 -8.79 -14.13
CA LEU A 128 -0.89 -9.17 -14.82
C LEU A 128 -0.65 -10.26 -15.88
N PHE A 129 0.51 -10.24 -16.53
CA PHE A 129 0.90 -11.30 -17.46
C PHE A 129 1.20 -12.62 -16.75
N ALA A 130 1.95 -12.59 -15.63
CA ALA A 130 2.44 -13.80 -14.97
C ALA A 130 1.38 -14.48 -14.09
N TRP A 131 0.58 -13.69 -13.37
CA TRP A 131 -0.39 -14.19 -12.37
C TRP A 131 -1.84 -13.92 -12.76
N GLY A 132 -2.09 -12.98 -13.67
CA GLY A 132 -3.42 -12.49 -13.97
C GLY A 132 -3.93 -11.53 -12.89
N ASP A 133 -5.24 -11.30 -12.91
CA ASP A 133 -5.95 -10.45 -11.95
C ASP A 133 -7.04 -11.28 -11.28
N GLU A 134 -6.87 -11.58 -9.99
CA GLU A 134 -7.82 -12.36 -9.20
C GLU A 134 -8.58 -11.45 -8.25
N TYR A 135 -9.89 -11.46 -8.35
CA TYR A 135 -10.75 -10.67 -7.46
C TYR A 135 -12.11 -11.32 -7.23
N VAL A 136 -12.74 -10.95 -6.14
CA VAL A 136 -14.14 -11.28 -5.88
C VAL A 136 -15.00 -10.12 -6.34
N PRO A 137 -15.90 -10.33 -7.34
CA PRO A 137 -16.86 -9.31 -7.72
C PRO A 137 -17.81 -9.02 -6.55
N LEU A 138 -17.92 -7.76 -6.13
CA LEU A 138 -18.75 -7.38 -4.97
C LEU A 138 -20.18 -7.84 -5.10
N GLN A 139 -20.77 -7.70 -6.31
CA GLN A 139 -22.14 -8.09 -6.60
C GLN A 139 -22.39 -9.61 -6.56
N LYS A 140 -21.32 -10.42 -6.56
CA LYS A 140 -21.39 -11.89 -6.47
C LYS A 140 -21.03 -12.42 -5.09
N ALA A 141 -20.81 -11.55 -4.10
CA ALA A 141 -20.57 -11.97 -2.72
C ALA A 141 -21.87 -12.55 -2.14
N PRO A 142 -21.95 -13.86 -1.84
CA PRO A 142 -23.21 -14.54 -1.57
C PRO A 142 -23.89 -14.07 -0.26
N LEU A 143 -23.12 -13.58 0.69
CA LEU A 143 -23.59 -13.10 1.98
C LEU A 143 -23.41 -11.60 2.16
N GLY A 144 -22.98 -10.87 1.12
CA GLY A 144 -22.69 -9.44 1.19
C GLY A 144 -21.43 -9.14 2.02
N MET A 145 -21.44 -8.00 2.71
CA MET A 145 -20.32 -7.49 3.47
C MET A 145 -20.65 -7.40 4.96
N ASP A 146 -19.65 -7.51 5.81
CA ASP A 146 -19.67 -7.12 7.22
C ASP A 146 -19.08 -5.71 7.35
N PHE A 147 -19.67 -4.86 8.16
CA PHE A 147 -19.29 -3.46 8.32
C PHE A 147 -18.84 -3.16 9.75
N ASN A 148 -17.88 -2.24 9.90
CA ASN A 148 -17.49 -1.75 11.22
C ASN A 148 -18.59 -0.84 11.82
N GLU A 149 -18.45 -0.50 13.11
CA GLU A 149 -19.43 0.32 13.82
C GLU A 149 -19.57 1.73 13.22
N THR A 150 -18.47 2.29 12.69
CA THR A 150 -18.48 3.59 11.99
C THR A 150 -19.36 3.54 10.73
N ALA A 151 -19.26 2.48 9.94
CA ALA A 151 -20.13 2.28 8.77
C ALA A 151 -21.60 2.01 9.17
N LYS A 152 -21.82 1.20 10.21
CA LYS A 152 -23.18 0.92 10.72
C LYS A 152 -23.86 2.18 11.23
N ALA A 153 -23.12 3.08 11.87
CA ALA A 153 -23.65 4.35 12.40
C ALA A 153 -24.18 5.29 11.30
N ILE A 154 -23.71 5.18 10.06
CA ILE A 154 -24.20 5.98 8.92
C ILE A 154 -25.23 5.25 8.07
N GLY A 155 -25.58 4.01 8.43
CA GLY A 155 -26.72 3.29 7.84
C GLY A 155 -26.39 2.06 7.01
N PHE A 156 -25.12 1.65 6.88
CA PHE A 156 -24.78 0.33 6.34
C PHE A 156 -25.21 -0.77 7.31
N ARG A 157 -25.48 -1.95 6.80
CA ARG A 157 -25.85 -3.14 7.59
C ARG A 157 -25.09 -4.36 7.10
N ASP A 158 -24.78 -5.27 8.03
CA ASP A 158 -24.18 -6.53 7.66
C ASP A 158 -25.10 -7.30 6.72
N GLY A 159 -24.51 -7.85 5.66
CA GLY A 159 -25.21 -8.48 4.54
C GLY A 159 -25.55 -7.55 3.38
N ASP A 160 -25.34 -6.23 3.47
CA ASP A 160 -25.47 -5.34 2.32
C ASP A 160 -24.45 -5.72 1.23
N ILE A 161 -24.87 -5.71 -0.02
CA ILE A 161 -24.00 -5.86 -1.18
C ILE A 161 -23.77 -4.46 -1.77
N LEU A 162 -22.52 -4.03 -1.84
CA LEU A 162 -22.16 -2.73 -2.40
C LEU A 162 -22.40 -2.70 -3.92
N VAL A 163 -23.16 -1.74 -4.42
CA VAL A 163 -23.55 -1.62 -5.84
C VAL A 163 -22.80 -0.49 -6.53
N SER A 164 -22.92 0.74 -6.05
CA SER A 164 -22.33 1.91 -6.69
C SER A 164 -22.08 3.06 -5.71
N ALA A 165 -21.16 3.97 -6.06
CA ALA A 165 -20.97 5.27 -5.41
C ALA A 165 -21.34 6.38 -6.39
N ASP A 166 -22.29 7.24 -6.06
CA ASP A 166 -22.83 8.30 -6.92
C ASP A 166 -23.16 7.80 -8.35
N GLY A 167 -23.70 6.58 -8.45
CA GLY A 167 -24.05 5.94 -9.72
C GLY A 167 -22.89 5.27 -10.47
N VAL A 168 -21.66 5.34 -9.98
CA VAL A 168 -20.50 4.61 -10.54
C VAL A 168 -20.44 3.22 -9.92
N PRO A 169 -20.60 2.13 -10.70
CA PRO A 169 -20.63 0.78 -10.17
C PRO A 169 -19.30 0.36 -9.53
N PHE A 170 -19.38 -0.40 -8.45
CA PHE A 170 -18.22 -1.09 -7.89
C PHE A 170 -17.99 -2.41 -8.61
N GLU A 171 -16.76 -2.68 -9.03
CA GLU A 171 -16.37 -3.97 -9.62
C GLU A 171 -15.83 -4.92 -8.55
N ARG A 172 -14.92 -4.43 -7.73
CA ARG A 172 -14.13 -5.23 -6.80
C ARG A 172 -13.96 -4.56 -5.44
N TYR A 173 -13.63 -5.37 -4.44
CA TYR A 173 -13.17 -4.88 -3.15
C TYR A 173 -11.71 -4.40 -3.24
N GLY A 174 -11.41 -3.22 -2.69
CA GLY A 174 -10.05 -2.67 -2.68
C GLY A 174 -9.99 -1.22 -2.21
N GLY A 175 -8.79 -0.65 -2.22
CA GLY A 175 -8.56 0.74 -1.81
C GLY A 175 -9.33 1.76 -2.65
N ASP A 176 -9.46 1.51 -3.95
CA ASP A 176 -10.21 2.38 -4.87
C ASP A 176 -11.70 2.44 -4.50
N MET A 177 -12.28 1.30 -4.06
CA MET A 177 -13.65 1.24 -3.57
C MET A 177 -13.83 2.11 -2.33
N LEU A 178 -12.94 2.00 -1.35
CA LEU A 178 -13.01 2.78 -0.11
C LEU A 178 -12.91 4.28 -0.40
N THR A 179 -11.96 4.68 -1.25
CA THR A 179 -11.82 6.07 -1.69
C THR A 179 -13.07 6.56 -2.39
N SER A 180 -13.66 5.75 -3.29
CA SER A 180 -14.91 6.09 -3.98
C SER A 180 -16.09 6.23 -3.02
N ILE A 181 -16.17 5.39 -1.97
CA ILE A 181 -17.21 5.52 -0.93
C ILE A 181 -17.04 6.84 -0.17
N VAL A 182 -15.83 7.15 0.28
CA VAL A 182 -15.57 8.34 1.10
C VAL A 182 -15.77 9.64 0.34
N ASP A 183 -15.48 9.66 -0.96
CA ASP A 183 -15.61 10.83 -1.81
C ASP A 183 -17.05 10.99 -2.38
N ALA A 184 -17.92 9.98 -2.22
CA ALA A 184 -19.31 10.02 -2.70
C ALA A 184 -20.23 10.79 -1.75
N ARG A 185 -21.35 11.26 -2.29
CA ARG A 185 -22.47 11.78 -1.51
C ARG A 185 -23.38 10.66 -1.03
N GLN A 186 -23.53 9.62 -1.84
CA GLN A 186 -24.36 8.47 -1.54
C GLN A 186 -23.77 7.19 -2.13
N VAL A 187 -24.01 6.09 -1.43
CA VAL A 187 -23.65 4.74 -1.88
C VAL A 187 -24.93 3.92 -1.99
N SER A 188 -25.15 3.31 -3.16
CA SER A 188 -26.22 2.35 -3.36
C SER A 188 -25.77 0.97 -2.88
N VAL A 189 -26.60 0.32 -2.08
CA VAL A 189 -26.42 -1.05 -1.60
C VAL A 189 -27.65 -1.91 -1.92
N LEU A 190 -27.45 -3.19 -2.17
CA LEU A 190 -28.56 -4.16 -2.28
C LEU A 190 -28.76 -4.80 -0.90
N ARG A 191 -29.90 -4.49 -0.26
CA ARG A 191 -30.31 -4.97 1.07
C ARG A 191 -31.56 -5.82 0.94
N ASN A 192 -31.48 -7.10 1.25
CA ASN A 192 -32.60 -8.04 1.10
C ASN A 192 -33.25 -8.01 -0.29
N GLY A 193 -32.46 -7.84 -1.35
CA GLY A 193 -32.93 -7.77 -2.73
C GLY A 193 -33.50 -6.41 -3.16
N GLN A 194 -33.50 -5.40 -2.30
CA GLN A 194 -33.93 -4.04 -2.61
C GLN A 194 -32.73 -3.08 -2.60
N GLU A 195 -32.71 -2.17 -3.57
CA GLU A 195 -31.69 -1.13 -3.60
C GLU A 195 -32.01 -0.03 -2.58
N VAL A 196 -31.01 0.29 -1.75
CA VAL A 196 -31.10 1.30 -0.69
C VAL A 196 -29.92 2.26 -0.84
N SER A 197 -30.19 3.56 -0.71
CA SER A 197 -29.14 4.59 -0.70
C SER A 197 -28.69 4.90 0.73
N VAL A 198 -27.39 4.87 0.97
CA VAL A 198 -26.74 5.29 2.21
C VAL A 198 -26.01 6.61 1.94
N TYR A 199 -26.33 7.64 2.70
CA TYR A 199 -25.68 8.96 2.58
C TYR A 199 -24.37 8.99 3.34
N ILE A 200 -23.31 9.49 2.70
CA ILE A 200 -21.97 9.54 3.25
C ILE A 200 -21.72 10.94 3.82
N PRO A 201 -21.36 11.08 5.10
CA PRO A 201 -21.03 12.36 5.70
C PRO A 201 -19.68 12.89 5.20
N GLU A 202 -19.50 14.21 5.15
CA GLU A 202 -18.26 14.85 4.67
C GLU A 202 -17.02 14.49 5.51
N ASP A 203 -17.20 14.18 6.79
CA ASP A 203 -16.15 13.79 7.72
C ASP A 203 -15.88 12.28 7.73
N MET A 204 -16.41 11.52 6.75
CA MET A 204 -16.33 10.07 6.73
C MET A 204 -14.89 9.55 6.81
N MET A 205 -13.94 10.17 6.08
CA MET A 205 -12.54 9.75 6.14
C MET A 205 -11.92 9.95 7.54
N GLU A 206 -12.24 11.05 8.21
CA GLU A 206 -11.72 11.30 9.56
C GLU A 206 -12.23 10.24 10.54
N ARG A 207 -13.50 9.87 10.45
CA ARG A 207 -14.10 8.78 11.23
C ARG A 207 -13.40 7.45 10.97
N LEU A 208 -13.11 7.15 9.70
CA LEU A 208 -12.40 5.91 9.33
C LEU A 208 -10.95 5.88 9.80
N LEU A 209 -10.25 7.02 9.76
CA LEU A 209 -8.88 7.14 10.24
C LEU A 209 -8.80 7.03 11.77
N ALA A 210 -9.86 7.40 12.48
CA ALA A 210 -9.97 7.26 13.94
C ALA A 210 -10.32 5.80 14.35
N ASP A 211 -10.88 5.01 13.44
CA ASP A 211 -11.25 3.61 13.68
C ASP A 211 -10.06 2.69 13.31
N SER A 212 -9.71 1.78 14.21
CA SER A 212 -8.67 0.78 13.97
C SER A 212 -9.16 -0.43 13.18
N VAL A 213 -10.48 -0.54 12.94
CA VAL A 213 -11.12 -1.66 12.26
C VAL A 213 -11.40 -1.29 10.80
N ARG A 214 -11.20 -2.25 9.88
CA ARG A 214 -11.52 -2.05 8.46
C ARG A 214 -12.99 -1.68 8.30
N PHE A 215 -13.26 -0.72 7.39
CA PHE A 215 -14.60 -0.25 7.05
C PHE A 215 -15.58 -1.36 6.72
N ALA A 216 -15.18 -2.27 5.86
CA ALA A 216 -15.96 -3.43 5.45
C ALA A 216 -15.05 -4.63 5.16
N SER A 217 -15.60 -5.82 5.22
CA SER A 217 -14.96 -7.07 4.80
C SER A 217 -16.00 -7.99 4.17
N PHE A 218 -15.57 -8.96 3.36
CA PHE A 218 -16.49 -9.98 2.88
C PHE A 218 -17.06 -10.77 4.04
N ARG A 219 -18.36 -11.04 3.97
CA ARG A 219 -19.05 -11.90 4.90
C ARG A 219 -18.85 -13.35 4.49
N TYR A 220 -18.13 -14.11 5.32
CA TYR A 220 -17.77 -15.49 5.03
C TYR A 220 -18.80 -16.47 5.56
N PRO A 221 -19.20 -17.51 4.80
CA PRO A 221 -19.94 -18.64 5.34
C PRO A 221 -19.12 -19.33 6.42
N PHE A 222 -19.78 -19.82 7.45
CA PHE A 222 -19.11 -20.53 8.54
C PHE A 222 -18.89 -22.00 8.16
N VAL A 223 -17.82 -22.29 7.43
CA VAL A 223 -17.41 -23.65 7.06
C VAL A 223 -16.32 -24.13 8.00
N ILE A 224 -16.50 -25.30 8.58
CA ILE A 224 -15.53 -25.93 9.49
C ILE A 224 -14.35 -26.45 8.66
N ASP A 225 -13.12 -26.00 8.96
CA ASP A 225 -11.88 -26.50 8.36
C ASP A 225 -11.30 -27.66 9.17
N SER A 226 -11.26 -27.51 10.50
CA SER A 226 -10.79 -28.55 11.40
C SER A 226 -11.50 -28.50 12.75
N ILE A 227 -11.48 -29.64 13.46
CA ILE A 227 -12.12 -29.80 14.79
C ILE A 227 -11.09 -30.35 15.78
N MET A 228 -11.05 -29.75 16.94
CA MET A 228 -10.18 -30.18 18.03
C MET A 228 -10.80 -31.42 18.72
N PRO A 229 -10.07 -32.56 18.84
CA PRO A 229 -10.57 -33.74 19.49
C PRO A 229 -11.00 -33.48 20.94
N GLY A 230 -12.12 -34.09 21.36
CA GLY A 230 -12.65 -33.95 22.71
C GLY A 230 -13.35 -32.62 23.02
N GLN A 231 -13.38 -31.69 22.09
CA GLN A 231 -14.09 -30.41 22.23
C GLN A 231 -15.59 -30.54 21.88
N PRO A 232 -16.44 -29.60 22.28
CA PRO A 232 -17.91 -29.66 22.11
C PRO A 232 -18.38 -30.03 20.70
N ALA A 233 -17.78 -29.46 19.66
CA ALA A 233 -18.14 -29.75 18.26
C ALA A 233 -17.85 -31.22 17.90
N ALA A 234 -16.70 -31.76 18.33
CA ALA A 234 -16.34 -33.15 18.09
C ALA A 234 -17.30 -34.12 18.81
N LEU A 235 -17.63 -33.81 20.06
CA LEU A 235 -18.57 -34.61 20.85
C LEU A 235 -19.99 -34.57 20.29
N ALA A 236 -20.36 -33.48 19.64
CA ALA A 236 -21.66 -33.31 18.99
C ALA A 236 -21.72 -33.95 17.57
N GLY A 237 -20.62 -34.53 17.06
CA GLY A 237 -20.58 -35.21 15.76
C GLY A 237 -20.44 -34.29 14.55
N LEU A 238 -20.06 -33.02 14.74
CA LEU A 238 -19.70 -32.14 13.65
C LEU A 238 -18.42 -32.63 12.98
N GLN A 239 -18.25 -32.32 11.69
CA GLN A 239 -17.12 -32.76 10.86
C GLN A 239 -16.51 -31.62 10.06
N PRO A 240 -15.22 -31.71 9.69
CA PRO A 240 -14.65 -30.82 8.70
C PRO A 240 -15.46 -30.82 7.40
N GLY A 241 -15.71 -29.62 6.84
CA GLY A 241 -16.58 -29.43 5.68
C GLY A 241 -18.04 -29.09 6.00
N ASP A 242 -18.49 -29.26 7.25
CA ASP A 242 -19.83 -28.82 7.66
C ASP A 242 -19.93 -27.29 7.54
N SER A 243 -21.00 -26.81 6.94
CA SER A 243 -21.32 -25.38 6.85
C SER A 243 -22.38 -25.02 7.87
N ILE A 244 -22.03 -24.29 8.92
CA ILE A 244 -22.97 -23.83 9.94
C ILE A 244 -23.74 -22.64 9.38
N THR A 245 -25.06 -22.76 9.27
CA THR A 245 -25.93 -21.78 8.65
C THR A 245 -26.80 -21.04 9.64
N GLN A 246 -27.12 -21.65 10.79
CA GLN A 246 -27.94 -20.99 11.82
C GLN A 246 -27.42 -21.28 13.22
N LEU A 247 -27.61 -20.29 14.08
CA LEU A 247 -27.44 -20.36 15.53
C LEU A 247 -28.78 -20.02 16.21
N ASP A 248 -29.32 -20.94 16.99
CA ASP A 248 -30.60 -20.78 17.69
C ASP A 248 -31.75 -20.28 16.78
N GLY A 249 -31.79 -20.82 15.54
CA GLY A 249 -32.80 -20.51 14.53
C GLY A 249 -32.57 -19.19 13.76
N ARG A 250 -31.47 -18.48 14.02
CA ARG A 250 -31.09 -17.26 13.28
C ARG A 250 -30.00 -17.59 12.26
N ASN A 251 -30.14 -17.11 11.04
CA ASN A 251 -29.08 -17.22 10.02
C ASN A 251 -27.83 -16.47 10.48
N ILE A 252 -26.68 -17.10 10.33
CA ILE A 252 -25.39 -16.54 10.73
C ILE A 252 -24.33 -16.74 9.66
N ALA A 253 -23.35 -15.85 9.66
CA ALA A 253 -22.04 -16.03 9.04
C ALA A 253 -20.98 -16.26 10.13
N TYR A 254 -19.74 -16.47 9.72
CA TYR A 254 -18.66 -16.82 10.65
C TYR A 254 -18.42 -15.72 11.71
N PHE A 255 -18.41 -14.46 11.32
CA PHE A 255 -18.16 -13.36 12.26
C PHE A 255 -19.33 -13.13 13.21
N ASP A 256 -20.58 -13.33 12.77
CA ASP A 256 -21.76 -13.27 13.67
C ASP A 256 -21.68 -14.32 14.79
N PHE A 257 -21.26 -15.53 14.44
CA PHE A 257 -21.07 -16.57 15.46
C PHE A 257 -20.04 -16.15 16.50
N LYS A 258 -18.90 -15.62 16.03
CA LYS A 258 -17.83 -15.17 16.90
C LYS A 258 -18.25 -14.01 17.82
N GLU A 259 -18.97 -13.05 17.28
CA GLU A 259 -19.51 -11.91 18.02
C GLU A 259 -20.54 -12.35 19.04
N GLU A 260 -21.47 -13.23 18.67
CA GLU A 260 -22.47 -13.77 19.58
C GLU A 260 -21.83 -14.54 20.74
N MET A 261 -20.81 -15.36 20.48
CA MET A 261 -20.09 -16.06 21.54
C MET A 261 -19.39 -15.09 22.49
N LEU A 262 -18.78 -14.04 21.98
CA LEU A 262 -18.16 -13.00 22.80
C LEU A 262 -19.19 -12.25 23.66
N ASN A 263 -20.35 -11.93 23.09
CA ASN A 263 -21.44 -11.26 23.80
C ASN A 263 -22.01 -12.15 24.93
N ARG A 264 -22.20 -13.46 24.66
CA ARG A 264 -22.61 -14.43 25.69
C ARG A 264 -21.58 -14.57 26.79
N GLN A 265 -20.29 -14.59 26.46
CA GLN A 265 -19.20 -14.62 27.42
C GLN A 265 -19.20 -13.39 28.33
N LYS A 266 -19.40 -12.18 27.76
CA LYS A 266 -19.49 -10.94 28.54
C LYS A 266 -20.73 -10.87 29.44
N ALA A 267 -21.85 -11.41 28.97
CA ALA A 267 -23.12 -11.42 29.67
C ALA A 267 -23.24 -12.58 30.68
N ALA A 268 -22.22 -13.46 30.79
CA ALA A 268 -22.28 -14.72 31.50
C ALA A 268 -22.53 -14.58 33.00
N ASN A 269 -23.79 -14.76 33.38
CA ASN A 269 -24.22 -15.00 34.77
C ASN A 269 -24.84 -16.38 34.96
N ASP A 270 -25.02 -17.19 33.89
CA ASP A 270 -25.72 -18.47 33.96
C ASP A 270 -25.19 -19.52 32.96
N SER A 271 -25.20 -20.80 33.35
CA SER A 271 -24.78 -21.92 32.50
C SER A 271 -25.66 -22.18 31.28
N THR A 272 -26.91 -21.68 31.29
CA THR A 272 -27.87 -21.82 30.17
C THR A 272 -27.42 -21.05 28.94
N SER A 273 -26.62 -19.99 29.10
CA SER A 273 -26.06 -19.20 27.98
C SER A 273 -25.06 -19.97 27.12
N ARG A 274 -24.56 -21.12 27.56
CA ARG A 274 -23.60 -21.99 26.85
C ARG A 274 -24.25 -23.03 25.95
N LEU A 275 -25.57 -23.31 26.10
CA LEU A 275 -26.28 -24.24 25.24
C LEU A 275 -26.57 -23.57 23.88
N LEU A 276 -26.16 -24.22 22.78
CA LEU A 276 -26.36 -23.78 21.42
C LEU A 276 -27.17 -24.81 20.65
N THR A 277 -28.02 -24.30 19.74
CA THR A 277 -28.65 -25.11 18.70
C THR A 277 -28.07 -24.64 17.36
N LEU A 278 -27.26 -25.50 16.73
CA LEU A 278 -26.62 -25.19 15.43
C LEU A 278 -27.32 -25.95 14.32
N THR A 279 -27.76 -25.23 13.26
CA THR A 279 -28.13 -25.87 12.00
C THR A 279 -26.93 -25.83 11.08
N TYR A 280 -26.59 -26.97 10.52
CA TYR A 280 -25.46 -27.11 9.59
C TYR A 280 -25.87 -27.86 8.33
N VAL A 281 -25.13 -27.65 7.26
CA VAL A 281 -25.30 -28.35 5.97
C VAL A 281 -24.08 -29.23 5.76
N ARG A 282 -24.32 -30.55 5.57
CA ARG A 282 -23.31 -31.55 5.24
C ARG A 282 -23.70 -32.22 3.92
N ALA A 283 -22.82 -32.17 2.93
CA ALA A 283 -23.09 -32.73 1.59
C ALA A 283 -24.44 -32.29 0.98
N GLY A 284 -24.85 -31.04 1.20
CA GLY A 284 -26.11 -30.49 0.69
C GLY A 284 -27.36 -30.80 1.54
N VAL A 285 -27.24 -31.59 2.63
CA VAL A 285 -28.34 -31.92 3.55
C VAL A 285 -28.23 -31.09 4.81
N ALA A 286 -29.32 -30.39 5.16
CA ALA A 286 -29.39 -29.62 6.41
C ALA A 286 -29.74 -30.54 7.56
N ASP A 287 -29.03 -30.39 8.70
CA ASP A 287 -29.29 -31.08 9.96
C ASP A 287 -29.05 -30.13 11.12
N THR A 288 -29.51 -30.52 12.31
CA THR A 288 -29.44 -29.69 13.51
C THR A 288 -28.83 -30.47 14.68
N VAL A 289 -27.92 -29.81 15.40
CA VAL A 289 -27.26 -30.39 16.56
C VAL A 289 -27.33 -29.42 17.74
N LYS A 290 -27.51 -29.99 18.93
CA LYS A 290 -27.40 -29.25 20.19
C LYS A 290 -26.09 -29.59 20.87
N LEU A 291 -25.38 -28.56 21.30
CA LEU A 291 -24.12 -28.71 22.02
C LEU A 291 -23.98 -27.63 23.11
N THR A 292 -23.15 -27.89 24.09
CA THR A 292 -22.79 -26.92 25.13
C THR A 292 -21.35 -26.51 24.89
N THR A 293 -21.07 -25.20 24.80
CA THR A 293 -19.70 -24.67 24.66
C THR A 293 -18.86 -25.01 25.90
N ASP A 294 -17.56 -24.91 25.78
CA ASP A 294 -16.66 -24.95 26.93
C ASP A 294 -16.83 -23.72 27.86
N SER A 295 -16.01 -23.64 28.91
CA SER A 295 -16.03 -22.52 29.85
C SER A 295 -15.63 -21.16 29.24
N LEU A 296 -14.97 -21.16 28.08
CA LEU A 296 -14.55 -19.98 27.33
C LEU A 296 -15.50 -19.65 26.18
N TYR A 297 -16.69 -20.29 26.15
CA TYR A 297 -17.67 -20.12 25.06
C TYR A 297 -17.15 -20.56 23.69
N GLN A 298 -16.23 -21.52 23.64
CA GLN A 298 -15.71 -22.10 22.43
C GLN A 298 -16.33 -23.46 22.12
N ILE A 299 -16.44 -23.78 20.84
CA ILE A 299 -16.92 -25.11 20.37
C ILE A 299 -15.79 -26.00 19.86
N GLY A 300 -14.55 -25.46 19.77
CA GLY A 300 -13.36 -26.22 19.39
C GLY A 300 -13.26 -26.49 17.89
N VAL A 301 -13.60 -25.51 17.05
CA VAL A 301 -13.45 -25.58 15.59
C VAL A 301 -12.55 -24.47 15.08
N ALA A 302 -11.83 -24.75 13.99
CA ALA A 302 -11.24 -23.73 13.14
C ALA A 302 -12.13 -23.56 11.90
N ALA A 303 -12.49 -22.31 11.57
CA ALA A 303 -13.25 -22.01 10.38
C ALA A 303 -12.32 -21.84 9.17
N SER A 304 -12.76 -22.28 8.01
CA SER A 304 -12.12 -21.97 6.75
C SER A 304 -12.32 -20.48 6.42
N LEU A 305 -11.22 -19.78 6.15
CA LEU A 305 -11.23 -18.38 5.66
C LEU A 305 -10.55 -18.27 4.28
N GLN A 306 -10.46 -19.40 3.56
CA GLN A 306 -9.87 -19.45 2.22
C GLN A 306 -10.83 -18.82 1.21
N THR A 307 -10.57 -17.56 0.85
CA THR A 307 -11.42 -16.76 -0.05
C THR A 307 -11.74 -17.49 -1.35
N ASN A 308 -10.74 -18.13 -1.97
CA ASN A 308 -10.88 -18.87 -3.22
C ASN A 308 -11.78 -20.11 -3.14
N LYS A 309 -12.04 -20.64 -1.94
CA LYS A 309 -12.96 -21.76 -1.71
C LYS A 309 -14.37 -21.32 -1.31
N LEU A 310 -14.48 -20.17 -0.67
CA LEU A 310 -15.72 -19.70 -0.05
C LEU A 310 -16.45 -18.62 -0.85
N LEU A 311 -15.72 -17.90 -1.69
CA LEU A 311 -16.25 -16.80 -2.47
C LEU A 311 -16.01 -17.05 -3.97
N PRO A 312 -16.86 -16.51 -4.85
CA PRO A 312 -16.74 -16.66 -6.30
C PRO A 312 -15.59 -15.80 -6.85
N VAL A 313 -14.37 -16.30 -6.71
CA VAL A 313 -13.18 -15.63 -7.26
C VAL A 313 -13.22 -15.71 -8.78
N VAL A 314 -13.05 -14.57 -9.42
CA VAL A 314 -12.85 -14.47 -10.87
C VAL A 314 -11.38 -14.22 -11.13
N LYS A 315 -10.80 -15.04 -12.01
CA LYS A 315 -9.43 -14.87 -12.51
C LYS A 315 -9.48 -14.39 -13.95
N LYS A 316 -8.91 -13.22 -14.21
CA LYS A 316 -8.75 -12.67 -15.55
C LYS A 316 -7.30 -12.84 -15.97
N GLU A 317 -7.06 -13.67 -16.96
CA GLU A 317 -5.72 -13.87 -17.53
C GLU A 317 -5.48 -12.90 -18.69
N TYR A 318 -4.24 -12.45 -18.82
CA TYR A 318 -3.83 -11.51 -19.86
C TYR A 318 -2.72 -12.10 -20.71
N SER A 319 -2.85 -12.01 -22.03
CA SER A 319 -1.71 -12.24 -22.92
C SER A 319 -0.64 -11.14 -22.70
N PHE A 320 0.59 -11.39 -23.12
CA PHE A 320 1.69 -10.42 -22.97
C PHE A 320 1.32 -9.01 -23.48
N PHE A 321 0.76 -8.92 -24.70
CA PHE A 321 0.37 -7.62 -25.25
C PHE A 321 -0.85 -7.00 -24.57
N ALA A 322 -1.80 -7.79 -24.09
CA ALA A 322 -2.96 -7.30 -23.37
C ALA A 322 -2.61 -6.86 -21.94
N SER A 323 -1.57 -7.41 -21.34
CA SER A 323 -1.11 -7.02 -19.99
C SER A 323 -0.54 -5.60 -19.95
N ILE A 324 0.04 -5.11 -21.06
CA ILE A 324 0.66 -3.77 -21.08
C ILE A 324 -0.37 -2.66 -20.83
N PRO A 325 -1.45 -2.49 -21.63
CA PRO A 325 -2.43 -1.45 -21.35
C PRO A 325 -3.16 -1.67 -20.02
N ALA A 326 -3.38 -2.93 -19.61
CA ALA A 326 -4.00 -3.23 -18.32
C ALA A 326 -3.09 -2.81 -17.15
N GLY A 327 -1.78 -3.09 -17.22
CA GLY A 327 -0.81 -2.69 -16.22
C GLY A 327 -0.62 -1.17 -16.15
N VAL A 328 -0.63 -0.49 -17.31
CA VAL A 328 -0.64 0.98 -17.37
C VAL A 328 -1.88 1.54 -16.66
N THR A 329 -3.06 0.99 -16.95
CA THR A 329 -4.30 1.39 -16.29
C THR A 329 -4.23 1.17 -14.78
N LEU A 330 -3.75 0.02 -14.33
CA LEU A 330 -3.57 -0.30 -12.92
C LEU A 330 -2.61 0.70 -12.24
N GLY A 331 -1.45 0.97 -12.85
CA GLY A 331 -0.46 1.91 -12.32
C GLY A 331 -0.99 3.35 -12.24
N VAL A 332 -1.68 3.82 -13.28
CA VAL A 332 -2.30 5.16 -13.29
C VAL A 332 -3.39 5.27 -12.23
N ASN A 333 -4.24 4.25 -12.07
CA ASN A 333 -5.27 4.23 -11.03
C ASN A 333 -4.65 4.20 -9.62
N THR A 334 -3.58 3.43 -9.43
CA THR A 334 -2.83 3.42 -8.17
C THR A 334 -2.28 4.82 -7.84
N LEU A 335 -1.69 5.52 -8.82
CA LEU A 335 -1.23 6.88 -8.65
C LEU A 335 -2.38 7.84 -8.31
N LYS A 336 -3.50 7.78 -9.04
CA LYS A 336 -4.68 8.61 -8.75
C LYS A 336 -5.21 8.37 -7.35
N GLY A 337 -5.34 7.11 -6.92
CA GLY A 337 -5.77 6.73 -5.57
C GLY A 337 -4.83 7.29 -4.51
N TYR A 338 -3.51 7.18 -4.71
CA TYR A 338 -2.52 7.73 -3.79
C TYR A 338 -2.59 9.26 -3.69
N VAL A 339 -2.68 9.95 -4.82
CA VAL A 339 -2.83 11.44 -4.87
C VAL A 339 -4.11 11.90 -4.17
N SER A 340 -5.24 11.19 -4.38
CA SER A 340 -6.51 11.55 -3.73
C SER A 340 -6.45 11.40 -2.20
N GLN A 341 -5.65 10.46 -1.69
CA GLN A 341 -5.46 10.24 -0.26
C GLN A 341 -4.56 11.30 0.39
N MET A 342 -3.70 12.00 -0.37
CA MET A 342 -2.81 13.03 0.16
C MET A 342 -3.54 14.19 0.84
N LYS A 343 -4.78 14.50 0.43
CA LYS A 343 -5.60 15.54 1.08
C LYS A 343 -5.87 15.24 2.56
N TYR A 344 -5.91 13.96 2.95
CA TYR A 344 -6.18 13.53 4.31
C TYR A 344 -4.94 13.53 5.20
N LEU A 345 -3.73 13.58 4.61
CA LEU A 345 -2.47 13.58 5.35
C LEU A 345 -2.34 14.80 6.28
N PHE A 346 -2.97 15.91 5.89
CA PHE A 346 -2.95 17.16 6.67
C PHE A 346 -4.03 17.22 7.75
N SER A 347 -4.88 16.21 7.88
CA SER A 347 -5.80 16.07 9.00
C SER A 347 -5.07 15.61 10.26
N LYS A 348 -5.64 15.88 11.44
CA LYS A 348 -5.08 15.46 12.72
C LYS A 348 -4.89 13.95 12.81
N GLU A 349 -5.86 13.17 12.32
CA GLU A 349 -5.80 11.71 12.35
C GLU A 349 -4.89 11.17 11.24
N GLY A 350 -4.88 11.79 10.06
CA GLY A 350 -3.95 11.42 8.98
C GLY A 350 -2.48 11.62 9.34
N ALA A 351 -2.14 12.69 10.07
CA ALA A 351 -0.79 12.93 10.54
C ALA A 351 -0.28 11.84 11.51
N LYS A 352 -1.17 11.22 12.28
CA LYS A 352 -0.86 10.06 13.13
C LYS A 352 -0.63 8.78 12.33
N GLN A 353 -1.18 8.69 11.12
CA GLN A 353 -1.04 7.53 10.23
C GLN A 353 0.26 7.57 9.40
N LEU A 354 0.97 8.70 9.42
CA LEU A 354 2.31 8.77 8.81
C LEU A 354 3.22 7.72 9.44
N GLY A 355 3.64 6.76 8.63
CA GLY A 355 4.55 5.71 9.03
C GLY A 355 5.96 5.93 8.50
N GLY A 356 6.95 5.45 9.23
CA GLY A 356 8.35 5.42 8.86
C GLY A 356 8.74 4.09 8.23
N PHE A 357 10.02 3.70 8.38
CA PHE A 357 10.55 2.47 7.79
C PHE A 357 9.89 1.20 8.34
N GLY A 358 9.46 1.19 9.61
CA GLY A 358 8.75 0.06 10.20
C GLY A 358 7.40 -0.18 9.53
N THR A 359 6.61 0.89 9.34
CA THR A 359 5.33 0.83 8.62
C THR A 359 5.54 0.41 7.16
N ILE A 360 6.51 0.99 6.44
CA ILE A 360 6.82 0.60 5.05
C ILE A 360 7.26 -0.87 4.98
N GLY A 361 8.08 -1.33 5.92
CA GLY A 361 8.45 -2.75 6.01
C GLY A 361 7.27 -3.67 6.28
N SER A 362 6.28 -3.20 7.04
CA SER A 362 5.10 -3.99 7.41
C SER A 362 4.14 -4.26 6.26
N ILE A 363 4.20 -3.50 5.15
CA ILE A 363 3.38 -3.75 3.96
C ILE A 363 3.83 -5.02 3.21
N PHE A 364 5.08 -5.45 3.40
CA PHE A 364 5.57 -6.70 2.81
C PHE A 364 5.05 -7.91 3.60
N PRO A 365 4.80 -9.05 2.92
CA PRO A 365 4.27 -10.23 3.57
C PRO A 365 5.25 -10.83 4.60
N ALA A 366 4.69 -11.50 5.61
CA ALA A 366 5.45 -12.17 6.66
C ALA A 366 6.21 -13.41 6.15
N THR A 367 5.71 -14.03 5.10
CA THR A 367 6.30 -15.15 4.37
C THR A 367 6.67 -14.69 2.97
N TRP A 368 7.63 -15.36 2.34
CA TRP A 368 8.05 -14.98 0.99
C TRP A 368 6.96 -15.25 -0.04
N ASP A 369 6.53 -14.21 -0.75
CA ASP A 369 5.54 -14.25 -1.82
C ASP A 369 5.99 -13.33 -2.95
N TRP A 370 6.29 -13.90 -4.10
CA TRP A 370 6.79 -13.16 -5.26
C TRP A 370 5.76 -12.20 -5.86
N TYR A 371 4.47 -12.58 -5.88
CA TYR A 371 3.40 -11.70 -6.36
C TYR A 371 3.31 -10.45 -5.50
N GLN A 372 3.22 -10.64 -4.18
CA GLN A 372 3.13 -9.53 -3.21
C GLN A 372 4.41 -8.68 -3.20
N PHE A 373 5.59 -9.31 -3.30
CA PHE A 373 6.86 -8.59 -3.39
C PHE A 373 6.89 -7.63 -4.58
N TRP A 374 6.55 -8.10 -5.79
CA TRP A 374 6.54 -7.27 -6.98
C TRP A 374 5.43 -6.24 -6.95
N TYR A 375 4.24 -6.60 -6.42
CA TYR A 375 3.13 -5.65 -6.28
C TYR A 375 3.50 -4.49 -5.36
N MET A 376 4.10 -4.77 -4.19
CA MET A 376 4.56 -3.73 -3.26
C MET A 376 5.73 -2.92 -3.83
N THR A 377 6.64 -3.55 -4.57
CA THR A 377 7.74 -2.86 -5.25
C THR A 377 7.20 -1.87 -6.30
N ALA A 378 6.21 -2.26 -7.11
CA ALA A 378 5.58 -1.36 -8.06
C ALA A 378 4.85 -0.20 -7.37
N PHE A 379 4.15 -0.49 -6.27
CA PHE A 379 3.49 0.52 -5.46
C PHE A 379 4.48 1.53 -4.88
N LEU A 380 5.57 1.07 -4.27
CA LEU A 380 6.64 1.95 -3.76
C LEU A 380 7.30 2.75 -4.87
N SER A 381 7.45 2.19 -6.08
CA SER A 381 7.99 2.90 -7.24
C SER A 381 7.11 4.08 -7.66
N ILE A 382 5.77 3.92 -7.63
CA ILE A 382 4.83 5.02 -7.88
C ILE A 382 4.93 6.09 -6.79
N ILE A 383 4.95 5.67 -5.52
CA ILE A 383 5.08 6.60 -4.39
C ILE A 383 6.38 7.41 -4.53
N LEU A 384 7.50 6.74 -4.79
CA LEU A 384 8.80 7.39 -4.93
C LEU A 384 8.81 8.36 -6.12
N ALA A 385 8.24 7.97 -7.26
CA ALA A 385 8.11 8.86 -8.42
C ALA A 385 7.24 10.09 -8.10
N PHE A 386 6.12 9.89 -7.41
CA PHE A 386 5.22 10.97 -7.03
C PHE A 386 5.85 11.91 -5.98
N MET A 387 6.45 11.37 -4.93
CA MET A 387 7.07 12.18 -3.88
C MET A 387 8.23 13.01 -4.43
N ASN A 388 9.07 12.42 -5.30
CA ASN A 388 10.21 13.12 -5.88
C ASN A 388 9.83 14.18 -6.92
N ILE A 389 8.63 14.14 -7.52
CA ILE A 389 8.18 15.23 -8.42
C ILE A 389 7.53 16.39 -7.66
N LEU A 390 7.21 16.25 -6.38
CA LEU A 390 6.67 17.35 -5.59
C LEU A 390 7.63 18.53 -5.55
N PRO A 391 7.14 19.80 -5.62
CA PRO A 391 7.98 21.00 -5.64
C PRO A 391 8.59 21.32 -4.27
N ILE A 392 9.19 20.30 -3.64
CA ILE A 392 9.84 20.42 -2.34
C ILE A 392 11.35 20.51 -2.58
N PRO A 393 12.00 21.61 -2.19
CA PRO A 393 13.46 21.69 -2.25
C PRO A 393 14.10 20.51 -1.49
N ALA A 394 15.24 20.06 -1.95
CA ALA A 394 15.93 18.81 -1.56
C ALA A 394 15.35 17.51 -2.19
N LEU A 395 14.26 17.59 -2.95
CA LEU A 395 13.82 16.54 -3.86
C LEU A 395 14.03 17.01 -5.31
N ASP A 396 14.03 16.09 -6.28
CA ASP A 396 14.17 16.41 -7.71
C ASP A 396 13.15 17.45 -8.18
N GLY A 397 11.90 17.36 -7.70
CA GLY A 397 10.83 18.29 -8.00
C GLY A 397 11.13 19.74 -7.59
N GLY A 398 11.94 19.95 -6.56
CA GLY A 398 12.45 21.29 -6.22
C GLY A 398 13.36 21.85 -7.30
N HIS A 399 14.29 21.04 -7.82
CA HIS A 399 15.13 21.42 -8.95
C HIS A 399 14.31 21.62 -10.24
N VAL A 400 13.35 20.73 -10.49
CA VAL A 400 12.39 20.86 -11.61
C VAL A 400 11.65 22.19 -11.54
N LEU A 401 11.14 22.58 -10.37
CA LEU A 401 10.47 23.87 -10.17
C LEU A 401 11.37 25.05 -10.52
N PHE A 402 12.62 25.06 -10.05
CA PHE A 402 13.58 26.12 -10.35
C PHE A 402 13.94 26.20 -11.83
N LEU A 403 14.02 25.04 -12.50
CA LEU A 403 14.30 24.97 -13.94
C LEU A 403 13.09 25.41 -14.77
N ILE A 404 11.87 25.07 -14.37
CA ILE A 404 10.64 25.59 -15.01
C ILE A 404 10.58 27.12 -14.87
N TYR A 405 10.87 27.65 -13.66
CA TYR A 405 10.95 29.09 -13.45
C TYR A 405 11.99 29.73 -14.38
N GLU A 406 13.18 29.15 -14.51
CA GLU A 406 14.23 29.64 -15.39
C GLU A 406 13.79 29.68 -16.86
N ILE A 407 13.08 28.63 -17.32
CA ILE A 407 12.56 28.56 -18.70
C ILE A 407 11.50 29.63 -18.95
N VAL A 408 10.56 29.80 -18.03
CA VAL A 408 9.42 30.73 -18.18
C VAL A 408 9.87 32.18 -17.98
N ALA A 409 10.59 32.45 -16.90
CA ALA A 409 11.04 33.79 -16.54
C ALA A 409 12.29 34.24 -17.33
N ARG A 410 12.93 33.31 -18.09
CA ARG A 410 14.21 33.54 -18.80
C ARG A 410 15.31 34.11 -17.90
N ARG A 411 15.24 33.81 -16.61
CA ARG A 411 16.16 34.30 -15.59
C ARG A 411 16.45 33.20 -14.58
N LYS A 412 17.73 32.89 -14.38
CA LYS A 412 18.17 31.91 -13.40
C LYS A 412 17.98 32.45 -11.98
N PRO A 413 17.42 31.64 -11.03
CA PRO A 413 17.43 31.95 -9.60
C PRO A 413 18.88 32.10 -9.11
N SER A 414 19.10 32.91 -8.07
CA SER A 414 20.46 33.06 -7.52
C SER A 414 20.89 31.77 -6.80
N ASP A 415 22.17 31.45 -6.90
CA ASP A 415 22.74 30.25 -6.27
C ASP A 415 22.52 30.26 -4.76
N LYS A 416 22.65 31.43 -4.10
CA LYS A 416 22.34 31.61 -2.66
C LYS A 416 20.89 31.33 -2.30
N PHE A 417 19.95 31.65 -3.18
CA PHE A 417 18.54 31.36 -2.97
C PHE A 417 18.28 29.84 -3.08
N MET A 418 18.83 29.19 -4.10
CA MET A 418 18.69 27.74 -4.31
C MET A 418 19.29 26.94 -3.13
N GLU A 419 20.50 27.34 -2.68
CA GLU A 419 21.15 26.71 -1.52
C GLU A 419 20.33 26.84 -0.24
N ARG A 420 19.79 28.03 0.07
CA ARG A 420 18.92 28.23 1.24
C ARG A 420 17.61 27.44 1.13
N ALA A 421 16.99 27.45 -0.05
CA ALA A 421 15.78 26.68 -0.27
C ALA A 421 16.03 25.18 -0.05
N GLN A 422 17.15 24.67 -0.55
CA GLN A 422 17.54 23.28 -0.40
C GLN A 422 17.81 22.91 1.06
N MET A 423 18.50 23.78 1.82
CA MET A 423 18.67 23.58 3.27
C MET A 423 17.32 23.51 4.01
N VAL A 424 16.39 24.43 3.72
CA VAL A 424 15.05 24.43 4.34
C VAL A 424 14.29 23.14 4.01
N GLY A 425 14.32 22.72 2.73
CA GLY A 425 13.69 21.48 2.29
C GLY A 425 14.27 20.25 3.00
N MET A 426 15.59 20.19 3.12
CA MET A 426 16.28 19.10 3.81
C MET A 426 15.88 19.04 5.30
N PHE A 427 15.85 20.17 6.03
CA PHE A 427 15.40 20.19 7.42
C PHE A 427 13.93 19.76 7.56
N LEU A 428 13.07 20.17 6.63
CA LEU A 428 11.67 19.74 6.59
C LEU A 428 11.56 18.23 6.41
N LEU A 429 12.29 17.66 5.46
CA LEU A 429 12.29 16.22 5.19
C LEU A 429 12.85 15.42 6.37
N PHE A 430 13.95 15.86 7.00
CA PHE A 430 14.48 15.23 8.22
C PHE A 430 13.48 15.30 9.37
N GLY A 431 12.82 16.44 9.57
CA GLY A 431 11.77 16.58 10.58
C GLY A 431 10.62 15.60 10.36
N LEU A 432 10.17 15.47 9.10
CA LEU A 432 9.11 14.54 8.73
C LEU A 432 9.55 13.08 8.91
N LEU A 433 10.79 12.74 8.55
CA LEU A 433 11.35 11.40 8.75
C LEU A 433 11.42 11.03 10.23
N ILE A 434 11.89 11.96 11.08
CA ILE A 434 11.93 11.76 12.54
C ILE A 434 10.52 11.56 13.08
N TRP A 435 9.56 12.40 12.66
CA TRP A 435 8.15 12.28 13.06
C TRP A 435 7.55 10.93 12.67
N ALA A 436 7.74 10.50 11.42
CA ALA A 436 7.21 9.23 10.91
C ALA A 436 7.79 8.02 11.66
N ASN A 437 9.11 8.01 11.92
CA ASN A 437 9.73 6.93 12.70
C ASN A 437 9.34 6.98 14.18
N PHE A 438 9.10 8.15 14.75
CA PHE A 438 8.56 8.28 16.10
C PHE A 438 7.14 7.72 16.21
N ASN A 439 6.28 7.96 15.22
CA ASN A 439 4.96 7.33 15.14
C ASN A 439 5.08 5.80 15.06
N ASP A 440 6.04 5.26 14.30
CA ASP A 440 6.30 3.82 14.26
C ASP A 440 6.67 3.27 15.64
N VAL A 441 7.54 3.95 16.38
CA VAL A 441 7.90 3.54 17.75
C VAL A 441 6.68 3.52 18.65
N LEU A 442 5.84 4.56 18.61
CA LEU A 442 4.59 4.58 19.39
C LEU A 442 3.65 3.44 19.01
N ARG A 443 3.52 3.13 17.71
CA ARG A 443 2.60 2.10 17.19
C ARG A 443 3.05 0.68 17.50
N PHE A 444 4.36 0.40 17.48
CA PHE A 444 4.88 -0.96 17.61
C PHE A 444 5.26 -1.34 19.04
N PHE A 445 5.46 -0.35 19.92
CA PHE A 445 5.96 -0.60 21.28
C PHE A 445 5.04 -0.12 22.39
N PHE A 446 4.07 0.75 22.07
CA PHE A 446 3.10 1.31 23.01
C PHE A 446 1.65 1.20 22.48
#